data_5b5e1e1deb64384bff7b608a7aa9b7de
#
_entry.id   5b5e1e1deb64384bff7b608a7aa9b7de
#
_cell.length_a   1.000
_cell.length_b   1.000
_cell.length_c   1.000
_cell.angle_alpha   90.00
_cell.angle_beta   90.00
_cell.angle_gamma   90.00
#
_symmetry.space_group_name_H-M   'P 1'
#
loop_
_entity.id
_entity.type
_entity.pdbx_description
1 polymer ?
#
loop_
_entity_poly.entity_id
_entity_poly.type
_entity_poly.pdbx_seq_one_letter_code
_entity_poly.pdbx_strand_id
1 'polypeptide(L)'
;MSPSPLRVGVIGPAGFGGSYLCVELLNRGHTVVGISRNPEKLGKHPRYIPRPIDIDQVPIEELAKQFEGLDVLVSEFGPHTAGAGALLYMPFLESVRKILLAHKICPSSYFLFVGGAGSLHVPGTDLPCVDHPDFFLAYRRAISTSLAHIAYMEERLGIMGTSLRRYREARLAESSRTATEEDKSVIADYEKQIRVKDNASDFIKAGRTAYMFFEDRKTFDWSFVSPSALYRPGKRTGKYEISVDDMVLVGEQQEDKDVFEGRLTGISVADMAIAIADEIEQRKLVWKHWSAWADISEDVPSPAYVGLDAVDGGSR
;
A
#
# COMPACT_ATOMS: atom_id res chain seq x y z
N MET A 1 24.71 -0.93 17.17
CA MET A 1 24.97 0.47 16.82
C MET A 1 23.78 0.94 15.99
N SER A 2 23.19 2.08 16.31
CA SER A 2 22.15 2.66 15.46
C SER A 2 22.75 2.93 14.07
N PRO A 3 22.02 2.65 12.97
CA PRO A 3 22.53 2.96 11.64
C PRO A 3 22.79 4.46 11.51
N SER A 4 23.76 4.81 10.67
CA SER A 4 24.03 6.24 10.39
C SER A 4 22.79 6.89 9.78
N PRO A 5 22.48 8.15 10.15
CA PRO A 5 21.34 8.87 9.58
C PRO A 5 21.41 8.91 8.05
N LEU A 6 20.36 8.48 7.39
CA LEU A 6 20.22 8.50 5.94
C LEU A 6 19.37 9.71 5.51
N ARG A 7 19.54 10.12 4.25
CA ARG A 7 18.69 11.08 3.57
C ARG A 7 17.73 10.33 2.63
N VAL A 8 16.49 10.15 3.06
CA VAL A 8 15.49 9.33 2.39
C VAL A 8 14.50 10.22 1.63
N GLY A 9 14.44 10.07 0.32
CA GLY A 9 13.38 10.66 -0.50
C GLY A 9 12.12 9.82 -0.44
N VAL A 10 10.97 10.44 -0.17
CA VAL A 10 9.66 9.78 -0.17
C VAL A 10 8.76 10.46 -1.19
N ILE A 11 8.44 9.75 -2.27
CA ILE A 11 7.43 10.20 -3.24
C ILE A 11 6.05 9.86 -2.67
N GLY A 12 5.17 10.88 -2.56
CA GLY A 12 3.85 10.72 -1.94
C GLY A 12 3.84 10.78 -0.41
N PRO A 13 4.61 11.71 0.23
CA PRO A 13 4.82 11.75 1.68
C PRO A 13 3.55 11.99 2.49
N ALA A 14 2.54 12.66 1.94
CA ALA A 14 1.28 12.94 2.61
C ALA A 14 0.17 11.93 2.24
N GLY A 15 0.53 10.83 1.58
CA GLY A 15 -0.36 9.71 1.27
C GLY A 15 -0.53 8.76 2.47
N PHE A 16 -1.37 7.74 2.29
CA PHE A 16 -1.69 6.75 3.32
C PHE A 16 -0.42 6.09 3.89
N GLY A 17 0.36 5.37 3.09
CA GLY A 17 1.60 4.75 3.53
C GLY A 17 2.71 5.78 3.79
N GLY A 18 2.85 6.76 2.88
CA GLY A 18 3.92 7.77 2.96
C GLY A 18 3.90 8.60 4.23
N SER A 19 2.74 8.94 4.79
CA SER A 19 2.64 9.74 6.02
C SER A 19 3.21 8.98 7.22
N TYR A 20 2.83 7.72 7.39
CA TYR A 20 3.35 6.85 8.45
C TYR A 20 4.85 6.56 8.28
N LEU A 21 5.29 6.30 7.04
CA LEU A 21 6.71 6.08 6.75
C LEU A 21 7.55 7.31 7.06
N CYS A 22 7.11 8.51 6.69
CA CYS A 22 7.84 9.74 7.01
C CYS A 22 7.98 9.94 8.54
N VAL A 23 6.92 9.69 9.32
CA VAL A 23 6.97 9.76 10.78
C VAL A 23 7.94 8.73 11.34
N GLU A 24 7.89 7.47 10.89
CA GLU A 24 8.79 6.41 11.35
C GLU A 24 10.26 6.73 11.04
N LEU A 25 10.57 7.18 9.82
CA LEU A 25 11.94 7.57 9.44
C LEU A 25 12.49 8.74 10.28
N LEU A 26 11.65 9.75 10.55
CA LEU A 26 12.04 10.90 11.38
C LEU A 26 12.26 10.48 12.84
N ASN A 27 11.44 9.57 13.39
CA ASN A 27 11.62 9.00 14.73
C ASN A 27 12.94 8.24 14.85
N ARG A 28 13.37 7.56 13.78
CA ARG A 28 14.67 6.87 13.72
C ARG A 28 15.86 7.81 13.51
N GLY A 29 15.65 9.10 13.32
CA GLY A 29 16.71 10.08 13.18
C GLY A 29 17.15 10.38 11.76
N HIS A 30 16.49 9.81 10.74
CA HIS A 30 16.76 10.08 9.34
C HIS A 30 16.32 11.50 8.94
N THR A 31 16.84 11.99 7.82
CA THR A 31 16.34 13.17 7.13
C THR A 31 15.40 12.72 6.02
N VAL A 32 14.19 13.25 5.99
CA VAL A 32 13.18 12.90 5.00
C VAL A 32 13.00 14.03 4.00
N VAL A 33 13.08 13.72 2.71
CA VAL A 33 12.77 14.62 1.61
C VAL A 33 11.43 14.22 1.01
N GLY A 34 10.39 15.00 1.27
CA GLY A 34 9.04 14.74 0.78
C GLY A 34 8.86 15.29 -0.63
N ILE A 35 8.51 14.42 -1.60
CA ILE A 35 8.40 14.75 -3.03
C ILE A 35 6.96 14.53 -3.48
N SER A 36 6.21 15.58 -3.74
CA SER A 36 4.83 15.54 -4.25
C SER A 36 4.35 16.94 -4.64
N ARG A 37 3.13 17.07 -5.13
CA ARG A 37 2.51 18.38 -5.44
C ARG A 37 2.37 19.28 -4.22
N ASN A 38 2.07 18.72 -3.05
CA ASN A 38 1.82 19.47 -1.81
C ASN A 38 2.46 18.76 -0.61
N PRO A 39 3.80 18.62 -0.57
CA PRO A 39 4.48 17.89 0.49
C PRO A 39 4.35 18.59 1.86
N GLU A 40 4.10 19.90 1.88
CA GLU A 40 3.93 20.71 3.08
C GLU A 40 2.68 20.31 3.91
N LYS A 41 1.71 19.61 3.28
CA LYS A 41 0.52 19.11 3.99
C LYS A 41 0.86 18.15 5.12
N LEU A 42 2.02 17.48 5.04
CA LEU A 42 2.47 16.58 6.10
C LEU A 42 2.82 17.32 7.40
N GLY A 43 3.18 18.61 7.32
CA GLY A 43 3.55 19.44 8.45
C GLY A 43 5.00 19.90 8.40
N LYS A 44 5.55 20.33 9.56
CA LYS A 44 6.92 20.86 9.69
C LYS A 44 7.71 20.04 10.71
N HIS A 45 8.94 19.73 10.36
CA HIS A 45 9.91 19.11 11.25
C HIS A 45 11.34 19.51 10.83
N PRO A 46 12.31 19.70 11.74
CA PRO A 46 13.67 20.17 11.38
C PRO A 46 14.41 19.27 10.38
N ARG A 47 14.10 17.96 10.34
CA ARG A 47 14.67 16.99 9.41
C ARG A 47 13.73 16.61 8.27
N TYR A 48 12.64 17.36 8.07
CA TYR A 48 11.75 17.18 6.92
C TYR A 48 11.96 18.30 5.92
N ILE A 49 12.22 17.93 4.67
CA ILE A 49 12.51 18.86 3.57
C ILE A 49 11.45 18.66 2.48
N PRO A 50 10.45 19.54 2.37
CA PRO A 50 9.47 19.45 1.30
C PRO A 50 10.09 19.89 -0.04
N ARG A 51 9.85 19.10 -1.09
CA ARG A 51 10.17 19.39 -2.50
C ARG A 51 8.87 19.34 -3.32
N PRO A 52 8.21 20.47 -3.51
CA PRO A 52 6.96 20.52 -4.27
C PRO A 52 7.22 20.31 -5.76
N ILE A 53 6.58 19.29 -6.35
CA ILE A 53 6.66 18.99 -7.78
C ILE A 53 5.46 18.15 -8.23
N ASP A 54 4.96 18.43 -9.43
CA ASP A 54 3.98 17.58 -10.09
C ASP A 54 4.70 16.64 -11.06
N ILE A 55 4.81 15.37 -10.67
CA ILE A 55 5.53 14.34 -11.42
C ILE A 55 4.98 14.21 -12.86
N ASP A 56 3.67 14.35 -13.02
CA ASP A 56 3.01 14.14 -14.30
C ASP A 56 3.31 15.29 -15.29
N GLN A 57 3.53 16.51 -14.79
CA GLN A 57 3.66 17.71 -15.60
C GLN A 57 5.10 18.10 -15.93
N VAL A 58 6.10 17.67 -15.14
CA VAL A 58 7.49 18.11 -15.33
C VAL A 58 8.28 17.20 -16.28
N PRO A 59 9.34 17.69 -16.96
CA PRO A 59 10.30 16.85 -17.67
C PRO A 59 11.03 15.88 -16.74
N ILE A 60 11.57 14.79 -17.29
CA ILE A 60 12.30 13.76 -16.54
C ILE A 60 13.52 14.34 -15.83
N GLU A 61 14.23 15.24 -16.49
CA GLU A 61 15.43 15.91 -15.98
C GLU A 61 15.13 16.81 -14.77
N GLU A 62 13.96 17.44 -14.77
CA GLU A 62 13.51 18.26 -13.65
C GLU A 62 13.10 17.38 -12.45
N LEU A 63 12.45 16.25 -12.72
CA LEU A 63 12.18 15.26 -11.68
C LEU A 63 13.47 14.68 -11.11
N ALA A 64 14.47 14.39 -11.94
CA ALA A 64 15.76 13.85 -11.52
C ALA A 64 16.48 14.77 -10.53
N LYS A 65 16.39 16.09 -10.69
CA LYS A 65 16.95 17.06 -9.72
C LYS A 65 16.36 16.91 -8.32
N GLN A 66 15.13 16.42 -8.21
CA GLN A 66 14.51 16.16 -6.91
C GLN A 66 15.15 14.98 -6.17
N PHE A 67 15.92 14.15 -6.86
CA PHE A 67 16.61 12.99 -6.27
C PHE A 67 18.04 13.29 -5.86
N GLU A 68 18.54 14.50 -6.11
CA GLU A 68 19.89 14.90 -5.76
C GLU A 68 20.16 14.80 -4.24
N GLY A 69 21.26 14.12 -3.90
CA GLY A 69 21.74 13.96 -2.54
C GLY A 69 20.89 13.00 -1.70
N LEU A 70 20.07 12.14 -2.30
CA LEU A 70 19.36 11.08 -1.60
C LEU A 70 20.22 9.83 -1.48
N ASP A 71 20.24 9.22 -0.29
CA ASP A 71 20.81 7.90 -0.07
C ASP A 71 19.84 6.80 -0.51
N VAL A 72 18.56 7.01 -0.25
CA VAL A 72 17.48 6.07 -0.59
C VAL A 72 16.30 6.84 -1.19
N LEU A 73 15.68 6.27 -2.21
CA LEU A 73 14.41 6.74 -2.75
C LEU A 73 13.33 5.71 -2.45
N VAL A 74 12.22 6.15 -1.87
CA VAL A 74 11.02 5.33 -1.66
C VAL A 74 9.87 5.91 -2.46
N SER A 75 9.21 5.09 -3.26
CA SER A 75 8.00 5.48 -3.98
C SER A 75 6.76 4.90 -3.30
N GLU A 76 6.02 5.76 -2.62
CA GLU A 76 4.64 5.54 -2.15
C GLU A 76 3.62 6.08 -3.17
N PHE A 77 4.07 6.27 -4.42
CA PHE A 77 3.22 6.78 -5.50
C PHE A 77 2.25 5.70 -5.93
N GLY A 78 0.99 5.92 -5.66
CA GLY A 78 -0.10 5.03 -6.06
C GLY A 78 -1.02 5.67 -7.11
N PRO A 79 -1.79 4.85 -7.84
CA PRO A 79 -2.80 5.38 -8.74
C PRO A 79 -3.82 6.19 -7.95
N HIS A 80 -4.21 7.35 -8.48
CA HIS A 80 -5.21 8.20 -7.85
C HIS A 80 -6.60 7.58 -7.95
N THR A 81 -7.29 7.51 -6.80
CA THR A 81 -8.64 6.93 -6.69
C THR A 81 -9.74 7.97 -6.53
N ALA A 82 -9.38 9.26 -6.47
CA ALA A 82 -10.34 10.34 -6.24
C ALA A 82 -10.74 11.04 -7.55
N GLY A 83 -12.02 11.16 -7.78
CA GLY A 83 -12.62 11.92 -8.89
C GLY A 83 -13.17 11.07 -10.04
N ALA A 84 -14.01 11.66 -10.86
CA ALA A 84 -14.57 11.03 -12.05
C ALA A 84 -13.44 10.75 -13.09
N GLY A 85 -13.33 9.51 -13.52
CA GLY A 85 -12.28 9.06 -14.44
C GLY A 85 -10.91 8.82 -13.79
N ALA A 86 -10.90 8.63 -12.48
CA ALA A 86 -9.68 8.59 -11.67
C ALA A 86 -8.81 7.35 -11.84
N LEU A 87 -9.28 6.31 -12.51
CA LEU A 87 -8.53 5.08 -12.69
C LEU A 87 -7.75 5.10 -13.98
N LEU A 88 -6.66 5.81 -13.90
CA LEU A 88 -5.78 6.04 -15.00
C LEU A 88 -4.65 5.01 -14.96
N TYR A 89 -4.96 3.77 -15.35
CA TYR A 89 -3.99 2.68 -15.46
C TYR A 89 -2.73 3.11 -16.25
N MET A 90 -2.90 3.56 -17.47
CA MET A 90 -1.78 3.97 -18.32
C MET A 90 -1.05 5.23 -17.81
N PRO A 91 -1.72 6.30 -17.40
CA PRO A 91 -1.05 7.43 -16.77
C PRO A 91 -0.27 7.07 -15.51
N PHE A 92 -0.78 6.15 -14.68
CA PHE A 92 -0.02 5.66 -13.53
C PHE A 92 1.28 4.98 -13.96
N LEU A 93 1.23 4.06 -14.93
CA LEU A 93 2.42 3.37 -15.43
C LEU A 93 3.41 4.32 -16.07
N GLU A 94 2.92 5.33 -16.78
CA GLU A 94 3.79 6.38 -17.36
C GLU A 94 4.49 7.18 -16.26
N SER A 95 3.82 7.52 -15.17
CA SER A 95 4.43 8.17 -14.01
C SER A 95 5.48 7.29 -13.35
N VAL A 96 5.21 5.97 -13.19
CA VAL A 96 6.21 5.01 -12.67
C VAL A 96 7.43 4.93 -13.59
N ARG A 97 7.22 4.83 -14.91
CA ARG A 97 8.29 4.85 -15.92
C ARG A 97 9.13 6.11 -15.80
N LYS A 98 8.50 7.26 -15.65
CA LYS A 98 9.14 8.57 -15.52
C LYS A 98 9.98 8.66 -14.26
N ILE A 99 9.50 8.16 -13.11
CA ILE A 99 10.24 8.06 -11.85
C ILE A 99 11.50 7.20 -12.06
N LEU A 100 11.38 6.05 -12.69
CA LEU A 100 12.52 5.16 -12.97
C LEU A 100 13.56 5.79 -13.90
N LEU A 101 13.12 6.52 -14.93
CA LEU A 101 14.03 7.25 -15.82
C LEU A 101 14.74 8.41 -15.12
N ALA A 102 14.03 9.15 -14.25
CA ALA A 102 14.62 10.18 -13.44
C ALA A 102 15.65 9.60 -12.44
N HIS A 103 15.33 8.46 -11.81
CA HIS A 103 16.26 7.74 -10.94
C HIS A 103 17.51 7.23 -11.72
N LYS A 104 17.36 6.85 -12.98
CA LYS A 104 18.52 6.50 -13.83
C LYS A 104 19.45 7.69 -14.08
N ILE A 105 18.92 8.91 -14.18
CA ILE A 105 19.70 10.15 -14.37
C ILE A 105 20.38 10.54 -13.06
N CYS A 106 19.68 10.47 -11.94
CA CYS A 106 20.17 10.81 -10.61
C CYS A 106 19.90 9.65 -9.63
N PRO A 107 20.77 8.61 -9.62
CA PRO A 107 20.53 7.40 -8.83
C PRO A 107 20.78 7.64 -7.34
N SER A 108 19.87 7.11 -6.50
CA SER A 108 20.14 6.80 -5.10
C SER A 108 20.83 5.45 -4.99
N SER A 109 21.42 5.15 -3.83
CA SER A 109 22.08 3.85 -3.60
C SER A 109 21.08 2.70 -3.41
N TYR A 110 19.79 3.01 -3.18
CA TYR A 110 18.72 2.05 -3.03
C TYR A 110 17.37 2.66 -3.42
N PHE A 111 16.58 1.90 -4.17
CA PHE A 111 15.23 2.32 -4.56
C PHE A 111 14.19 1.30 -4.08
N LEU A 112 13.27 1.73 -3.22
CA LEU A 112 12.17 0.92 -2.73
C LEU A 112 10.86 1.40 -3.36
N PHE A 113 10.09 0.49 -3.92
CA PHE A 113 8.78 0.78 -4.50
C PHE A 113 7.68 0.07 -3.71
N VAL A 114 6.64 0.80 -3.33
CA VAL A 114 5.47 0.24 -2.64
C VAL A 114 4.37 -0.04 -3.65
N GLY A 115 4.06 -1.31 -3.80
CA GLY A 115 3.01 -1.82 -4.69
C GLY A 115 1.73 -2.19 -3.94
N GLY A 116 1.15 -3.32 -4.31
CA GLY A 116 -0.08 -3.82 -3.70
C GLY A 116 -0.19 -5.34 -3.73
N ALA A 117 -0.93 -5.90 -2.80
CA ALA A 117 -1.08 -7.34 -2.56
C ALA A 117 -1.42 -8.18 -3.79
N GLY A 118 -2.13 -7.60 -4.77
CA GLY A 118 -2.45 -8.29 -6.03
C GLY A 118 -1.22 -8.70 -6.86
N SER A 119 -0.06 -8.10 -6.60
CA SER A 119 1.20 -8.44 -7.27
C SER A 119 1.86 -9.71 -6.72
N LEU A 120 1.54 -10.08 -5.49
CA LEU A 120 2.04 -11.31 -4.86
C LEU A 120 1.48 -12.54 -5.56
N HIS A 121 2.21 -13.65 -5.51
CA HIS A 121 1.75 -14.90 -6.09
C HIS A 121 0.77 -15.64 -5.19
N VAL A 122 -0.11 -16.40 -5.81
CA VAL A 122 -0.88 -17.45 -5.10
C VAL A 122 0.14 -18.48 -4.59
N PRO A 123 0.15 -18.82 -3.30
CA PRO A 123 1.19 -19.65 -2.70
C PRO A 123 1.47 -20.94 -3.48
N GLY A 124 2.76 -21.19 -3.75
CA GLY A 124 3.21 -22.36 -4.49
C GLY A 124 2.93 -22.33 -5.99
N THR A 125 2.61 -21.17 -6.55
CA THR A 125 2.41 -20.97 -8.00
C THR A 125 3.10 -19.71 -8.48
N ASP A 126 3.21 -19.55 -9.81
CA ASP A 126 3.68 -18.29 -10.44
C ASP A 126 2.51 -17.35 -10.80
N LEU A 127 1.28 -17.68 -10.38
CA LEU A 127 0.09 -16.89 -10.71
C LEU A 127 -0.04 -15.68 -9.77
N PRO A 128 -0.01 -14.44 -10.28
CA PRO A 128 -0.29 -13.27 -9.46
C PRO A 128 -1.72 -13.33 -8.89
N CYS A 129 -1.88 -12.96 -7.62
CA CYS A 129 -3.19 -12.99 -6.96
C CYS A 129 -4.25 -12.18 -7.71
N VAL A 130 -3.86 -11.05 -8.33
CA VAL A 130 -4.78 -10.22 -9.12
C VAL A 130 -5.36 -10.93 -10.34
N ASP A 131 -4.71 -11.96 -10.86
CA ASP A 131 -5.14 -12.74 -12.02
C ASP A 131 -5.97 -13.97 -11.62
N HIS A 132 -6.03 -14.30 -10.32
CA HIS A 132 -6.91 -15.36 -9.83
C HIS A 132 -8.37 -14.88 -9.79
N PRO A 133 -9.33 -15.64 -10.33
CA PRO A 133 -10.74 -15.20 -10.49
C PRO A 133 -11.44 -14.87 -9.18
N ASP A 134 -11.07 -15.51 -8.08
CA ASP A 134 -11.75 -15.38 -6.79
C ASP A 134 -11.08 -14.36 -5.85
N PHE A 135 -9.89 -13.86 -6.19
CA PHE A 135 -9.12 -12.98 -5.30
C PHE A 135 -9.90 -11.74 -4.85
N PHE A 136 -10.52 -11.04 -5.81
CA PHE A 136 -11.25 -9.80 -5.48
C PHE A 136 -12.46 -10.06 -4.60
N LEU A 137 -13.19 -11.12 -4.85
CA LEU A 137 -14.36 -11.45 -4.05
C LEU A 137 -13.96 -11.83 -2.63
N ALA A 138 -12.97 -12.71 -2.47
CA ALA A 138 -12.43 -13.08 -1.16
C ALA A 138 -11.91 -11.85 -0.39
N TYR A 139 -11.18 -10.97 -1.07
CA TYR A 139 -10.72 -9.70 -0.51
C TYR A 139 -11.89 -8.82 -0.03
N ARG A 140 -12.93 -8.62 -0.85
CA ARG A 140 -14.09 -7.80 -0.48
C ARG A 140 -14.86 -8.40 0.68
N ARG A 141 -15.02 -9.73 0.70
CA ARG A 141 -15.62 -10.45 1.83
C ARG A 141 -14.80 -10.25 3.10
N ALA A 142 -13.49 -10.40 3.03
CA ALA A 142 -12.59 -10.24 4.18
C ALA A 142 -12.65 -8.81 4.76
N ILE A 143 -12.48 -7.77 3.94
CA ILE A 143 -12.52 -6.38 4.44
C ILE A 143 -13.90 -5.98 4.98
N SER A 144 -14.99 -6.58 4.50
CA SER A 144 -16.33 -6.33 5.03
C SER A 144 -16.54 -6.84 6.45
N THR A 145 -15.69 -7.72 6.95
CA THR A 145 -15.79 -8.21 8.34
C THR A 145 -15.25 -7.21 9.36
N SER A 146 -14.39 -6.28 8.96
CA SER A 146 -13.67 -5.34 9.82
C SER A 146 -14.29 -3.93 9.78
N LEU A 147 -14.68 -3.41 10.94
CA LEU A 147 -15.15 -2.01 11.07
C LEU A 147 -14.02 -1.01 10.82
N ALA A 148 -12.81 -1.32 11.26
CA ALA A 148 -11.65 -0.48 11.01
C ALA A 148 -11.35 -0.38 9.51
N HIS A 149 -11.51 -1.48 8.76
CA HIS A 149 -11.33 -1.47 7.30
C HIS A 149 -12.41 -0.65 6.60
N ILE A 150 -13.66 -0.79 7.04
CA ILE A 150 -14.77 -0.02 6.47
C ILE A 150 -14.56 1.47 6.72
N ALA A 151 -14.22 1.89 7.94
CA ALA A 151 -13.95 3.29 8.27
C ALA A 151 -12.82 3.86 7.38
N TYR A 152 -11.76 3.10 7.20
CA TYR A 152 -10.66 3.45 6.29
C TYR A 152 -11.11 3.62 4.83
N MET A 153 -11.94 2.69 4.34
CA MET A 153 -12.45 2.76 2.97
C MET A 153 -13.41 3.94 2.76
N GLU A 154 -14.21 4.28 3.77
CA GLU A 154 -15.09 5.46 3.74
C GLU A 154 -14.28 6.76 3.72
N GLU A 155 -13.25 6.87 4.57
CA GLU A 155 -12.38 8.05 4.64
C GLU A 155 -11.62 8.26 3.32
N ARG A 156 -11.12 7.18 2.72
CA ARG A 156 -10.27 7.24 1.54
C ARG A 156 -11.05 7.28 0.23
N LEU A 157 -12.13 6.53 0.11
CA LEU A 157 -12.83 6.25 -1.15
C LEU A 157 -14.31 6.71 -1.16
N GLY A 158 -14.80 7.30 -0.08
CA GLY A 158 -16.14 7.85 -0.01
C GLY A 158 -17.22 6.79 -0.32
N ILE A 159 -17.95 6.96 -1.42
CA ILE A 159 -19.10 6.13 -1.77
C ILE A 159 -18.78 4.62 -1.88
N MET A 160 -17.57 4.26 -2.26
CA MET A 160 -17.17 2.84 -2.30
C MET A 160 -17.06 2.24 -0.90
N GLY A 161 -16.64 3.03 0.09
CA GLY A 161 -16.67 2.63 1.49
C GLY A 161 -18.09 2.46 2.01
N THR A 162 -18.99 3.37 1.68
CA THR A 162 -20.40 3.28 2.05
C THR A 162 -21.08 2.02 1.47
N SER A 163 -20.79 1.68 0.23
CA SER A 163 -21.28 0.44 -0.39
C SER A 163 -20.79 -0.80 0.35
N LEU A 164 -19.54 -0.79 0.80
CA LEU A 164 -18.97 -1.88 1.59
C LEU A 164 -19.65 -2.02 2.96
N ARG A 165 -20.02 -0.90 3.60
CA ARG A 165 -20.78 -0.91 4.86
C ARG A 165 -22.15 -1.56 4.67
N ARG A 166 -22.90 -1.17 3.65
CA ARG A 166 -24.21 -1.77 3.35
C ARG A 166 -24.11 -3.26 3.06
N TYR A 167 -23.08 -3.67 2.32
CA TYR A 167 -22.77 -5.08 2.06
C TYR A 167 -22.47 -5.84 3.36
N ARG A 168 -21.69 -5.27 4.29
CA ARG A 168 -21.42 -5.85 5.61
C ARG A 168 -22.73 -6.08 6.38
N GLU A 169 -23.58 -5.05 6.47
CA GLU A 169 -24.85 -5.12 7.22
C GLU A 169 -25.73 -6.25 6.68
N ALA A 170 -25.86 -6.35 5.37
CA ALA A 170 -26.60 -7.42 4.73
C ALA A 170 -26.02 -8.82 5.03
N ARG A 171 -24.69 -8.98 4.98
CA ARG A 171 -24.04 -10.25 5.33
C ARG A 171 -24.19 -10.62 6.81
N LEU A 172 -24.16 -9.67 7.70
CA LEU A 172 -24.43 -9.90 9.13
C LEU A 172 -25.87 -10.36 9.36
N ALA A 173 -26.83 -9.73 8.67
CA ALA A 173 -28.22 -10.16 8.71
C ALA A 173 -28.39 -11.60 8.17
N GLU A 174 -27.71 -11.94 7.08
CA GLU A 174 -27.72 -13.30 6.52
C GLU A 174 -27.13 -14.32 7.49
N SER A 175 -25.98 -14.06 8.07
CA SER A 175 -25.33 -14.94 9.05
C SER A 175 -26.18 -15.14 10.32
N SER A 176 -26.93 -14.11 10.71
CA SER A 176 -27.86 -14.14 11.85
C SER A 176 -29.24 -14.72 11.50
N ARG A 177 -29.44 -15.13 10.25
CA ARG A 177 -30.73 -15.63 9.72
C ARG A 177 -31.88 -14.62 9.83
N THR A 178 -31.57 -13.33 9.75
CA THR A 178 -32.53 -12.23 9.79
C THR A 178 -32.59 -11.42 8.50
N ALA A 179 -31.85 -11.86 7.46
CA ALA A 179 -31.77 -11.19 6.19
C ALA A 179 -33.13 -11.11 5.48
N THR A 180 -33.46 -9.92 5.04
CA THR A 180 -34.60 -9.65 4.16
C THR A 180 -34.26 -10.02 2.71
N GLU A 181 -35.26 -10.03 1.82
CA GLU A 181 -35.02 -10.19 0.39
C GLU A 181 -34.18 -9.02 -0.18
N GLU A 182 -34.31 -7.82 0.38
CA GLU A 182 -33.47 -6.67 0.05
C GLU A 182 -31.99 -6.94 0.43
N ASP A 183 -31.73 -7.49 1.61
CA ASP A 183 -30.35 -7.83 2.03
C ASP A 183 -29.72 -8.88 1.10
N LYS A 184 -30.49 -9.89 0.72
CA LYS A 184 -30.03 -10.91 -0.24
C LYS A 184 -29.71 -10.30 -1.60
N SER A 185 -30.56 -9.37 -2.07
CA SER A 185 -30.33 -8.64 -3.33
C SER A 185 -29.04 -7.79 -3.23
N VAL A 186 -28.84 -7.06 -2.12
CA VAL A 186 -27.63 -6.27 -1.88
C VAL A 186 -26.38 -7.16 -1.95
N ILE A 187 -26.38 -8.32 -1.32
CA ILE A 187 -25.25 -9.26 -1.37
C ILE A 187 -25.00 -9.72 -2.82
N ALA A 188 -26.06 -10.22 -3.48
CA ALA A 188 -25.94 -10.75 -4.83
C ALA A 188 -25.45 -9.70 -5.84
N ASP A 189 -25.99 -8.48 -5.78
CA ASP A 189 -25.62 -7.39 -6.68
C ASP A 189 -24.19 -6.92 -6.43
N TYR A 190 -23.79 -6.79 -5.16
CA TYR A 190 -22.42 -6.41 -4.80
C TYR A 190 -21.40 -7.45 -5.29
N GLU A 191 -21.63 -8.73 -5.01
CA GLU A 191 -20.71 -9.80 -5.42
C GLU A 191 -20.67 -9.97 -6.95
N LYS A 192 -21.81 -9.78 -7.64
CA LYS A 192 -21.87 -9.77 -9.10
C LYS A 192 -21.03 -8.63 -9.69
N GLN A 193 -21.12 -7.43 -9.12
CA GLN A 193 -20.30 -6.28 -9.56
C GLN A 193 -18.81 -6.55 -9.39
N ILE A 194 -18.40 -7.20 -8.29
CA ILE A 194 -16.98 -7.54 -8.06
C ILE A 194 -16.48 -8.58 -9.06
N ARG A 195 -17.31 -9.53 -9.47
CA ARG A 195 -16.94 -10.54 -10.48
C ARG A 195 -16.87 -9.99 -11.89
N VAL A 196 -17.60 -8.91 -12.18
CA VAL A 196 -17.49 -8.18 -13.44
C VAL A 196 -16.26 -7.29 -13.36
N LYS A 197 -15.41 -7.28 -14.39
CA LYS A 197 -14.25 -6.38 -14.46
C LYS A 197 -14.72 -4.93 -14.32
N ASP A 198 -14.52 -4.37 -13.15
CA ASP A 198 -14.75 -2.95 -12.89
C ASP A 198 -13.42 -2.17 -12.86
N ASN A 199 -13.54 -0.85 -12.76
CA ASN A 199 -12.40 0.04 -12.68
C ASN A 199 -11.51 -0.23 -11.44
N ALA A 200 -12.06 -0.78 -10.34
CA ALA A 200 -11.28 -1.10 -9.16
C ALA A 200 -10.29 -2.24 -9.41
N SER A 201 -10.62 -3.18 -10.31
CA SER A 201 -9.69 -4.24 -10.71
C SER A 201 -8.51 -3.69 -11.51
N ASP A 202 -8.73 -2.69 -12.36
CA ASP A 202 -7.67 -2.07 -13.18
C ASP A 202 -6.64 -1.34 -12.31
N PHE A 203 -7.09 -0.71 -11.23
CA PHE A 203 -6.23 -0.09 -10.24
C PHE A 203 -5.24 -1.08 -9.60
N ILE A 204 -5.70 -2.28 -9.23
CA ILE A 204 -4.86 -3.29 -8.58
C ILE A 204 -3.94 -3.93 -9.63
N LYS A 205 -4.42 -4.15 -10.85
CA LYS A 205 -3.60 -4.62 -11.97
C LYS A 205 -2.48 -3.65 -12.33
N ALA A 206 -2.70 -2.35 -12.20
CA ALA A 206 -1.66 -1.34 -12.40
C ALA A 206 -0.46 -1.57 -11.46
N GLY A 207 -0.71 -1.95 -10.19
CA GLY A 207 0.34 -2.32 -9.24
C GLY A 207 1.15 -3.53 -9.73
N ARG A 208 0.49 -4.60 -10.21
CA ARG A 208 1.18 -5.77 -10.78
C ARG A 208 1.99 -5.40 -12.02
N THR A 209 1.44 -4.58 -12.91
CA THR A 209 2.18 -4.14 -14.11
C THR A 209 3.37 -3.27 -13.74
N ALA A 210 3.26 -2.43 -12.70
CA ALA A 210 4.41 -1.65 -12.22
C ALA A 210 5.56 -2.54 -11.74
N TYR A 211 5.27 -3.72 -11.13
CA TYR A 211 6.30 -4.67 -10.72
C TYR A 211 7.13 -5.18 -11.91
N MET A 212 6.56 -5.33 -13.10
CA MET A 212 7.29 -5.75 -14.31
C MET A 212 8.44 -4.81 -14.70
N PHE A 213 8.45 -3.57 -14.22
CA PHE A 213 9.60 -2.68 -14.41
C PHE A 213 10.82 -3.06 -13.55
N PHE A 214 10.64 -3.90 -12.52
CA PHE A 214 11.67 -4.30 -11.57
C PHE A 214 12.10 -5.75 -11.76
N GLU A 215 11.15 -6.62 -12.13
CA GLU A 215 11.34 -8.05 -12.29
C GLU A 215 12.61 -8.37 -13.13
N ASP A 216 13.47 -9.25 -12.62
CA ASP A 216 14.75 -9.67 -13.22
C ASP A 216 15.81 -8.57 -13.46
N ARG A 217 15.56 -7.35 -13.05
CA ARG A 217 16.53 -6.26 -13.22
C ARG A 217 17.54 -6.23 -12.07
N LYS A 218 18.83 -6.13 -12.45
CA LYS A 218 19.96 -6.00 -11.51
C LYS A 218 20.88 -4.81 -11.87
N THR A 219 20.36 -3.83 -12.63
CA THR A 219 21.13 -2.66 -13.05
C THR A 219 21.22 -1.58 -11.98
N PHE A 220 20.42 -1.68 -10.94
CA PHE A 220 20.45 -0.85 -9.74
C PHE A 220 19.87 -1.66 -8.57
N ASP A 221 20.15 -1.25 -7.35
CA ASP A 221 19.62 -1.90 -6.15
C ASP A 221 18.20 -1.42 -5.90
N TRP A 222 17.27 -2.35 -5.92
CA TRP A 222 15.85 -2.09 -5.70
C TRP A 222 15.22 -3.12 -4.76
N SER A 223 14.08 -2.78 -4.22
CA SER A 223 13.16 -3.65 -3.49
C SER A 223 11.73 -3.27 -3.83
N PHE A 224 10.88 -4.25 -4.05
CA PHE A 224 9.47 -4.02 -4.34
C PHE A 224 8.63 -4.64 -3.22
N VAL A 225 7.94 -3.81 -2.44
CA VAL A 225 7.11 -4.27 -1.34
C VAL A 225 5.63 -4.18 -1.70
N SER A 226 4.91 -5.28 -1.50
CA SER A 226 3.47 -5.35 -1.63
C SER A 226 2.87 -5.64 -0.25
N PRO A 227 2.26 -4.65 0.43
CA PRO A 227 1.61 -4.90 1.71
C PRO A 227 0.62 -6.06 1.61
N SER A 228 0.42 -6.82 2.70
CA SER A 228 -0.57 -7.90 2.77
C SER A 228 -1.96 -7.41 2.38
N ALA A 229 -2.83 -8.33 1.97
CA ALA A 229 -4.14 -8.00 1.40
C ALA A 229 -5.00 -7.09 2.31
N LEU A 230 -4.99 -7.34 3.61
CA LEU A 230 -5.79 -6.58 4.57
C LEU A 230 -4.99 -5.39 5.15
N TYR A 231 -4.41 -4.58 4.27
CA TYR A 231 -3.63 -3.38 4.62
C TYR A 231 -4.54 -2.22 5.01
N ARG A 232 -4.42 -1.73 6.24
CA ARG A 232 -5.28 -0.69 6.80
C ARG A 232 -4.61 0.10 7.93
N PRO A 233 -5.19 1.22 8.40
CA PRO A 233 -4.78 1.86 9.65
C PRO A 233 -4.89 0.88 10.83
N GLY A 234 -4.01 1.02 11.81
CA GLY A 234 -4.00 0.17 13.00
C GLY A 234 -2.82 0.48 13.89
N LYS A 235 -2.70 -0.25 15.01
CA LYS A 235 -1.64 -0.06 16.00
C LYS A 235 -0.25 -0.28 15.40
N ARG A 236 0.72 0.46 15.95
CA ARG A 236 2.15 0.23 15.80
C ARG A 236 2.58 -0.80 16.85
N THR A 237 2.80 -2.03 16.45
CA THR A 237 3.20 -3.11 17.36
C THR A 237 4.70 -3.43 17.27
N GLY A 238 5.32 -3.17 16.14
CA GLY A 238 6.69 -3.56 15.82
C GLY A 238 6.87 -5.07 15.63
N LYS A 239 5.76 -5.82 15.54
CA LYS A 239 5.77 -7.27 15.35
C LYS A 239 5.18 -7.60 14.01
N TYR A 240 6.01 -8.08 13.10
CA TYR A 240 5.60 -8.49 11.77
C TYR A 240 6.50 -9.63 11.27
N GLU A 241 6.04 -10.32 10.25
CA GLU A 241 6.80 -11.34 9.55
C GLU A 241 6.91 -10.97 8.06
N ILE A 242 7.97 -11.43 7.42
CA ILE A 242 8.25 -11.18 5.99
C ILE A 242 7.95 -12.43 5.18
N SER A 243 7.37 -12.24 4.01
CA SER A 243 7.31 -13.23 2.92
C SER A 243 7.94 -12.67 1.67
N VAL A 244 8.49 -13.56 0.83
CA VAL A 244 9.08 -13.21 -0.47
C VAL A 244 8.22 -13.85 -1.55
N ASP A 245 7.85 -13.06 -2.55
CA ASP A 245 7.03 -13.37 -3.72
C ASP A 245 5.61 -13.85 -3.43
N ASP A 246 5.39 -14.73 -2.45
CA ASP A 246 4.09 -15.33 -2.16
C ASP A 246 3.24 -14.50 -1.18
N MET A 247 1.94 -14.49 -1.43
CA MET A 247 0.96 -14.02 -0.43
C MET A 247 0.88 -15.03 0.72
N VAL A 248 0.98 -14.53 1.95
CA VAL A 248 0.77 -15.39 3.12
C VAL A 248 -0.73 -15.60 3.36
N LEU A 249 -1.13 -16.86 3.44
CA LEU A 249 -2.47 -17.29 3.78
C LEU A 249 -2.44 -18.06 5.10
N VAL A 250 -3.38 -17.77 5.98
CA VAL A 250 -3.50 -18.43 7.30
C VAL A 250 -4.58 -19.50 7.28
N GLY A 251 -4.50 -20.43 8.24
CA GLY A 251 -5.46 -21.52 8.38
C GLY A 251 -5.39 -22.56 7.25
N GLU A 252 -6.19 -23.60 7.38
CA GLU A 252 -6.27 -24.67 6.40
C GLU A 252 -7.24 -24.32 5.27
N GLN A 253 -6.89 -24.74 4.06
CA GLN A 253 -7.80 -24.62 2.94
C GLN A 253 -8.92 -25.66 3.08
N GLN A 254 -10.17 -25.20 2.97
CA GLN A 254 -11.34 -26.06 2.92
C GLN A 254 -11.57 -26.49 1.47
N GLU A 255 -11.89 -27.76 1.25
CA GLU A 255 -12.05 -28.34 -0.09
C GLU A 255 -13.13 -27.66 -0.95
N ASP A 256 -14.18 -27.11 -0.31
CA ASP A 256 -15.32 -26.46 -0.94
C ASP A 256 -15.19 -24.94 -1.09
N LYS A 257 -14.07 -24.35 -0.68
CA LYS A 257 -13.82 -22.90 -0.75
C LYS A 257 -12.66 -22.55 -1.66
N ASP A 258 -12.70 -21.31 -2.17
CA ASP A 258 -11.55 -20.78 -2.91
C ASP A 258 -10.32 -20.63 -1.99
N VAL A 259 -9.14 -20.52 -2.61
CA VAL A 259 -7.85 -20.51 -1.91
C VAL A 259 -7.71 -19.35 -0.92
N PHE A 260 -8.42 -18.24 -1.13
CA PHE A 260 -8.30 -17.02 -0.33
C PHE A 260 -9.39 -16.88 0.74
N GLU A 261 -10.52 -17.58 0.61
CA GLU A 261 -11.69 -17.35 1.45
C GLU A 261 -11.41 -17.58 2.94
N GLY A 262 -11.46 -16.49 3.70
CA GLY A 262 -11.19 -16.48 5.14
C GLY A 262 -9.71 -16.64 5.53
N ARG A 263 -8.78 -16.62 4.57
CA ARG A 263 -7.35 -16.92 4.80
C ARG A 263 -6.41 -15.74 4.56
N LEU A 264 -6.90 -14.61 4.05
CA LEU A 264 -6.09 -13.44 3.77
C LEU A 264 -5.48 -12.84 5.03
N THR A 265 -4.19 -12.55 4.99
CA THR A 265 -3.46 -11.86 6.05
C THR A 265 -3.47 -10.35 5.86
N GLY A 266 -3.10 -9.63 6.90
CA GLY A 266 -3.04 -8.18 6.89
C GLY A 266 -1.87 -7.61 7.65
N ILE A 267 -1.73 -6.29 7.57
CA ILE A 267 -0.76 -5.52 8.35
C ILE A 267 -1.30 -4.11 8.58
N SER A 268 -1.00 -3.52 9.74
CA SER A 268 -1.25 -2.10 9.94
C SER A 268 -0.30 -1.24 9.13
N VAL A 269 -0.75 -0.07 8.69
CA VAL A 269 0.13 0.90 7.99
C VAL A 269 1.32 1.31 8.87
N ALA A 270 1.12 1.35 10.19
CA ALA A 270 2.18 1.68 11.14
C ALA A 270 3.26 0.59 11.20
N ASP A 271 2.90 -0.69 11.23
CA ASP A 271 3.86 -1.79 11.21
C ASP A 271 4.51 -1.96 9.82
N MET A 272 3.77 -1.67 8.75
CA MET A 272 4.34 -1.64 7.41
C MET A 272 5.40 -0.55 7.26
N ALA A 273 5.18 0.62 7.86
CA ALA A 273 6.19 1.69 7.90
C ALA A 273 7.46 1.25 8.64
N ILE A 274 7.33 0.47 9.73
CA ILE A 274 8.47 -0.14 10.44
C ILE A 274 9.20 -1.11 9.51
N ALA A 275 8.48 -2.02 8.86
CA ALA A 275 9.08 -3.02 7.97
C ALA A 275 9.86 -2.38 6.81
N ILE A 276 9.30 -1.32 6.20
CA ILE A 276 9.97 -0.54 5.16
C ILE A 276 11.22 0.17 5.71
N ALA A 277 11.12 0.79 6.89
CA ALA A 277 12.25 1.46 7.50
C ALA A 277 13.38 0.49 7.89
N ASP A 278 13.02 -0.71 8.39
CA ASP A 278 13.98 -1.79 8.67
C ASP A 278 14.70 -2.25 7.39
N GLU A 279 13.98 -2.38 6.27
CA GLU A 279 14.59 -2.74 4.99
C GLU A 279 15.48 -1.62 4.44
N ILE A 280 15.11 -0.37 4.59
CA ILE A 280 15.96 0.79 4.23
C ILE A 280 17.29 0.76 4.99
N GLU A 281 17.27 0.41 6.26
CA GLU A 281 18.46 0.36 7.12
C GLU A 281 19.30 -0.91 6.91
N GLN A 282 18.67 -2.05 6.64
CA GLN A 282 19.31 -3.38 6.65
C GLN A 282 19.62 -3.91 5.26
N ARG A 283 18.85 -3.51 4.24
CA ARG A 283 18.99 -3.92 2.82
C ARG A 283 19.08 -5.45 2.62
N LYS A 284 18.21 -6.19 3.29
CA LYS A 284 18.17 -7.67 3.22
C LYS A 284 17.38 -8.19 2.03
N LEU A 285 16.51 -7.35 1.46
CA LEU A 285 15.55 -7.72 0.41
C LEU A 285 15.89 -7.03 -0.92
N VAL A 286 17.18 -6.79 -1.18
CA VAL A 286 17.65 -6.26 -2.46
C VAL A 286 17.30 -7.23 -3.57
N TRP A 287 16.72 -6.71 -4.66
CA TRP A 287 16.20 -7.44 -5.83
C TRP A 287 15.12 -8.46 -5.46
N LYS A 288 14.33 -8.17 -4.42
CA LYS A 288 13.21 -9.00 -4.00
C LYS A 288 11.88 -8.27 -4.13
N HIS A 289 10.88 -9.03 -4.52
CA HIS A 289 9.48 -8.71 -4.29
C HIS A 289 9.09 -9.36 -2.96
N TRP A 290 8.54 -8.59 -2.05
CA TRP A 290 8.25 -9.07 -0.69
C TRP A 290 7.00 -8.45 -0.11
N SER A 291 6.51 -9.06 0.94
CA SER A 291 5.39 -8.60 1.75
C SER A 291 5.75 -8.65 3.22
N ALA A 292 5.02 -7.89 4.02
CA ALA A 292 5.00 -8.05 5.46
C ALA A 292 3.56 -8.28 5.93
N TRP A 293 3.39 -9.12 6.97
CA TRP A 293 2.11 -9.40 7.59
C TRP A 293 2.24 -9.43 9.10
N ALA A 294 1.14 -9.14 9.80
CA ALA A 294 1.09 -9.04 11.25
C ALA A 294 -0.29 -9.40 11.77
N ASP A 295 -0.43 -9.53 13.08
CA ASP A 295 -1.73 -9.61 13.72
C ASP A 295 -2.47 -8.27 13.62
N ILE A 296 -3.65 -8.31 13.01
CA ILE A 296 -4.58 -7.19 12.88
C ILE A 296 -5.93 -7.50 13.56
N SER A 297 -5.94 -8.38 14.55
CA SER A 297 -7.15 -8.80 15.26
C SER A 297 -7.87 -7.64 15.96
N GLU A 298 -7.16 -6.57 16.33
CA GLU A 298 -7.77 -5.39 16.91
C GLU A 298 -8.52 -4.58 15.83
N ASP A 299 -9.84 -4.62 15.88
CA ASP A 299 -10.72 -3.99 14.89
C ASP A 299 -11.20 -2.59 15.35
N VAL A 300 -10.24 -1.72 15.67
CA VAL A 300 -10.49 -0.33 16.09
C VAL A 300 -10.12 0.63 14.97
N PRO A 301 -11.04 1.49 14.54
CA PRO A 301 -10.74 2.53 13.55
C PRO A 301 -9.60 3.44 14.02
N SER A 302 -8.65 3.70 13.12
CA SER A 302 -7.50 4.58 13.32
C SER A 302 -7.39 5.54 12.13
N PRO A 303 -6.75 6.71 12.28
CA PRO A 303 -6.61 7.67 11.19
C PRO A 303 -5.92 7.06 9.97
N ALA A 304 -6.43 7.37 8.78
CA ALA A 304 -5.80 6.94 7.53
C ALA A 304 -4.49 7.71 7.24
N TYR A 305 -4.33 8.88 7.82
CA TYR A 305 -3.16 9.74 7.62
C TYR A 305 -2.66 10.29 8.95
N VAL A 306 -1.36 10.50 9.06
CA VAL A 306 -0.72 11.14 10.22
C VAL A 306 0.07 12.37 9.76
N GLY A 307 0.23 13.36 10.64
CA GLY A 307 1.07 14.52 10.41
C GLY A 307 2.42 14.40 11.14
N LEU A 308 3.33 15.34 10.88
CA LEU A 308 4.64 15.39 11.54
C LEU A 308 4.57 15.78 13.03
N ASP A 309 3.42 16.21 13.52
CA ASP A 309 3.11 16.35 14.95
C ASP A 309 3.09 15.01 15.70
N ALA A 310 2.93 13.91 14.96
CA ALA A 310 3.04 12.55 15.50
C ALA A 310 4.51 12.06 15.68
N VAL A 311 5.50 12.83 15.20
CA VAL A 311 6.91 12.53 15.47
C VAL A 311 7.16 12.75 16.95
N ASP A 312 7.61 11.72 17.66
CA ASP A 312 7.94 11.82 19.09
C ASP A 312 8.94 12.96 19.30
N GLY A 313 8.46 14.03 19.89
CA GLY A 313 9.29 15.19 20.21
C GLY A 313 10.45 14.69 21.05
N GLY A 314 11.68 14.92 20.57
CA GLY A 314 12.90 14.43 21.18
C GLY A 314 13.10 14.90 22.61
N SER A 315 12.28 14.36 23.50
CA SER A 315 12.47 14.33 24.94
C SER A 315 13.05 12.95 25.29
N ARG A 316 14.33 12.79 25.00
CA ARG A 316 15.24 11.90 25.70
C ARG A 316 16.46 12.69 26.15
#